data_c8599429f6817fdba4d9dc537150faeb
#
_entry.id   c8599429f6817fdba4d9dc537150faeb
#
_cell.length_a   1.000
_cell.length_b   1.000
_cell.length_c   1.000
_cell.angle_alpha   90.00
_cell.angle_beta   90.00
_cell.angle_gamma   90.00
#
_symmetry.space_group_name_H-M   'P 1'
#
loop_
_entity.id
_entity.type
_entity.pdbx_description
1 polymer ?
#
loop_
_entity_poly.entity_id
_entity_poly.type
_entity_poly.pdbx_seq_one_letter_code
_entity_poly.pdbx_strand_id
1 'polypeptide(L)'
;PRDEVELRRFCEGITRFLLASGCKAIVVACNTASAAALKHLRECFPHVAILGMEPAVKPAAQITRSRVVGVMATPATFAGKLFRATAGRHASGVTLVTQVCDGLAEQVERGDTDSSATEVMLRRFVEPMLAAGADTIVLACTHYPFALDAIQRIAGPRVTVIDPAPAIARHLGDVLGSRQLRNASGSLATHRFLTTGDPASLRAAVHRWCGIDGEIGALRWTEDDSE
;
A
#
# COMPACT_ATOMS: atom_id res chain seq x y z
N PRO A 1 -7.82 4.23 -15.93
CA PRO A 1 -7.35 4.75 -14.62
C PRO A 1 -8.36 5.79 -14.15
N ARG A 2 -8.73 5.73 -12.87
CA ARG A 2 -9.62 6.71 -12.24
C ARG A 2 -8.88 8.03 -12.04
N ASP A 3 -9.59 9.14 -12.18
CA ASP A 3 -9.01 10.45 -11.92
C ASP A 3 -8.93 10.79 -10.42
N GLU A 4 -8.28 11.90 -10.06
CA GLU A 4 -8.08 12.30 -8.67
C GLU A 4 -9.41 12.66 -7.98
N VAL A 5 -10.38 13.22 -8.72
CA VAL A 5 -11.69 13.61 -8.18
C VAL A 5 -12.51 12.38 -7.84
N GLU A 6 -12.55 11.41 -8.74
CA GLU A 6 -13.23 10.13 -8.54
C GLU A 6 -12.62 9.37 -7.34
N LEU A 7 -11.28 9.32 -7.25
CA LEU A 7 -10.60 8.69 -6.12
C LEU A 7 -10.93 9.36 -4.78
N ARG A 8 -11.01 10.68 -4.74
CA ARG A 8 -11.42 11.43 -3.53
C ARG A 8 -12.84 11.08 -3.12
N ARG A 9 -13.79 11.07 -4.08
CA ARG A 9 -15.18 10.71 -3.82
C ARG A 9 -15.29 9.29 -3.24
N PHE A 10 -14.63 8.30 -3.82
CA PHE A 10 -14.63 6.95 -3.28
C PHE A 10 -14.02 6.87 -1.88
N CYS A 11 -12.86 7.49 -1.68
CA CYS A 11 -12.21 7.47 -0.37
C CYS A 11 -13.07 8.15 0.70
N GLU A 12 -13.76 9.23 0.37
CA GLU A 12 -14.66 9.93 1.29
C GLU A 12 -15.87 9.08 1.65
N GLY A 13 -16.58 8.51 0.66
CA GLY A 13 -17.72 7.62 0.91
C GLY A 13 -17.34 6.39 1.73
N ILE A 14 -16.23 5.72 1.40
CA ILE A 14 -15.69 4.61 2.20
C ILE A 14 -15.39 5.07 3.64
N THR A 15 -14.80 6.25 3.82
CA THR A 15 -14.48 6.79 5.14
C THR A 15 -15.75 7.05 5.95
N ARG A 16 -16.79 7.66 5.35
CA ARG A 16 -18.10 7.87 6.00
C ARG A 16 -18.72 6.55 6.44
N PHE A 17 -18.75 5.56 5.55
CA PHE A 17 -19.25 4.21 5.85
C PHE A 17 -18.50 3.56 7.02
N LEU A 18 -17.18 3.60 7.03
CA LEU A 18 -16.37 3.02 8.10
C LEU A 18 -16.59 3.74 9.44
N LEU A 19 -16.71 5.06 9.44
CA LEU A 19 -17.02 5.84 10.64
C LEU A 19 -18.43 5.53 11.17
N ALA A 20 -19.43 5.43 10.30
CA ALA A 20 -20.78 5.00 10.67
C ALA A 20 -20.80 3.57 11.22
N SER A 21 -19.86 2.72 10.80
CA SER A 21 -19.63 1.37 11.34
C SER A 21 -18.83 1.36 12.65
N GLY A 22 -18.49 2.50 13.24
CA GLY A 22 -17.80 2.64 14.53
C GLY A 22 -16.28 2.55 14.47
N CYS A 23 -15.66 2.68 13.28
CA CYS A 23 -14.21 2.73 13.16
C CYS A 23 -13.64 3.99 13.82
N LYS A 24 -12.62 3.84 14.67
CA LYS A 24 -11.97 4.95 15.41
C LYS A 24 -10.80 5.56 14.66
N ALA A 25 -10.24 4.82 13.71
CA ALA A 25 -9.13 5.25 12.87
C ALA A 25 -9.27 4.64 11.48
N ILE A 26 -8.78 5.34 10.47
CA ILE A 26 -8.83 4.93 9.07
C ILE A 26 -7.41 4.81 8.54
N VAL A 27 -7.12 3.71 7.85
CA VAL A 27 -5.87 3.55 7.11
C VAL A 27 -6.18 3.45 5.63
N VAL A 28 -5.74 4.43 4.86
CA VAL A 28 -5.81 4.39 3.39
C VAL A 28 -4.61 3.56 2.90
N ALA A 29 -4.80 2.25 2.81
CA ALA A 29 -3.72 1.29 2.53
C ALA A 29 -3.40 1.18 1.03
N CYS A 30 -3.36 2.29 0.31
CA CYS A 30 -3.03 2.37 -1.10
C CYS A 30 -2.23 3.64 -1.37
N ASN A 31 -1.03 3.51 -1.99
CA ASN A 31 -0.20 4.69 -2.31
C ASN A 31 -0.91 5.66 -3.25
N THR A 32 -1.59 5.16 -4.28
CA THR A 32 -2.35 5.97 -5.24
C THR A 32 -3.52 6.70 -4.56
N ALA A 33 -4.32 6.00 -3.77
CA ALA A 33 -5.44 6.60 -3.04
C ALA A 33 -4.95 7.60 -1.98
N SER A 34 -3.87 7.29 -1.27
CA SER A 34 -3.27 8.22 -0.31
C SER A 34 -2.78 9.50 -0.99
N ALA A 35 -2.13 9.38 -2.15
CA ALA A 35 -1.67 10.55 -2.90
C ALA A 35 -2.82 11.45 -3.35
N ALA A 36 -3.96 10.87 -3.75
CA ALA A 36 -5.12 11.60 -4.24
C ALA A 36 -6.00 12.18 -3.11
N ALA A 37 -6.22 11.43 -2.04
CA ALA A 37 -7.30 11.70 -1.10
C ALA A 37 -6.87 12.03 0.33
N LEU A 38 -5.66 11.68 0.78
CA LEU A 38 -5.30 11.79 2.21
C LEU A 38 -5.45 13.21 2.80
N LYS A 39 -5.01 14.23 2.05
CA LYS A 39 -5.16 15.63 2.48
C LYS A 39 -6.64 16.01 2.57
N HIS A 40 -7.41 15.71 1.55
CA HIS A 40 -8.85 15.97 1.50
C HIS A 40 -9.59 15.27 2.66
N LEU A 41 -9.32 13.99 2.91
CA LEU A 41 -9.95 13.26 4.00
C LEU A 41 -9.64 13.88 5.38
N ARG A 42 -8.42 14.35 5.60
CA ARG A 42 -8.05 15.04 6.86
C ARG A 42 -8.73 16.38 7.02
N GLU A 43 -9.02 17.06 5.93
CA GLU A 43 -9.79 18.31 5.93
C GLU A 43 -11.29 18.04 6.20
N CYS A 44 -11.87 17.01 5.59
CA CYS A 44 -13.27 16.64 5.82
C CYS A 44 -13.52 16.02 7.20
N PHE A 45 -12.54 15.29 7.76
CA PHE A 45 -12.67 14.57 9.02
C PHE A 45 -11.55 14.92 10.02
N PRO A 46 -11.45 16.20 10.48
CA PRO A 46 -10.30 16.70 11.25
C PRO A 46 -10.09 16.00 12.60
N HIS A 47 -11.14 15.40 13.17
CA HIS A 47 -11.08 14.72 14.46
C HIS A 47 -10.73 13.22 14.34
N VAL A 48 -10.72 12.68 13.13
CA VAL A 48 -10.44 11.27 12.89
C VAL A 48 -8.94 11.02 12.72
N ALA A 49 -8.45 9.93 13.25
CA ALA A 49 -7.09 9.47 12.96
C ALA A 49 -7.05 8.84 11.56
N ILE A 50 -6.56 9.58 10.56
CA ILE A 50 -6.46 9.10 9.19
C ILE A 50 -4.98 8.97 8.80
N LEU A 51 -4.55 7.74 8.56
CA LEU A 51 -3.21 7.39 8.09
C LEU A 51 -3.27 7.05 6.61
N GLY A 52 -2.22 7.39 5.89
CA GLY A 52 -2.03 6.99 4.50
C GLY A 52 -0.72 6.29 4.30
N MET A 53 -0.54 5.71 3.13
CA MET A 53 0.73 5.14 2.70
C MET A 53 1.51 6.14 1.85
N GLU A 54 2.79 6.24 2.14
CA GLU A 54 3.75 6.96 1.29
C GLU A 54 4.82 5.99 0.84
N PRO A 55 5.34 6.13 -0.40
CA PRO A 55 6.49 5.35 -0.83
C PRO A 55 7.65 5.54 0.15
N ALA A 56 8.26 4.44 0.59
CA ALA A 56 9.29 4.42 1.63
C ALA A 56 10.64 4.98 1.14
N VAL A 57 10.62 6.08 0.37
CA VAL A 57 11.82 6.75 -0.18
C VAL A 57 12.72 7.27 0.94
N LYS A 58 12.12 7.86 1.99
CA LYS A 58 12.90 8.40 3.12
C LYS A 58 13.73 7.31 3.83
N PRO A 59 13.16 6.21 4.34
CA PRO A 59 13.95 5.16 4.95
C PRO A 59 14.92 4.51 3.96
N ALA A 60 14.55 4.35 2.68
CA ALA A 60 15.44 3.82 1.66
C ALA A 60 16.68 4.70 1.47
N ALA A 61 16.49 6.02 1.37
CA ALA A 61 17.60 6.97 1.24
C ALA A 61 18.54 6.98 2.46
N GLN A 62 18.05 6.60 3.64
CA GLN A 62 18.84 6.53 4.86
C GLN A 62 19.71 5.27 4.94
N ILE A 63 19.27 4.15 4.38
CA ILE A 63 19.96 2.85 4.50
C ILE A 63 20.80 2.49 3.28
N THR A 64 20.52 3.05 2.11
CA THR A 64 21.29 2.76 0.89
C THR A 64 22.75 3.16 1.05
N ARG A 65 23.65 2.27 0.66
CA ARG A 65 25.11 2.49 0.62
C ARG A 65 25.56 2.90 -0.76
N SER A 66 24.92 2.34 -1.82
CA SER A 66 25.23 2.66 -3.21
C SER A 66 24.72 4.04 -3.64
N ARG A 67 23.85 4.66 -2.85
CA ARG A 67 23.11 5.88 -3.23
C ARG A 67 22.20 5.68 -4.43
N VAL A 68 21.84 4.43 -4.75
CA VAL A 68 20.88 4.07 -5.80
C VAL A 68 19.76 3.26 -5.18
N VAL A 69 18.54 3.74 -5.33
CA VAL A 69 17.32 3.13 -4.79
C VAL A 69 16.37 2.82 -5.94
N GLY A 70 15.99 1.55 -6.07
CA GLY A 70 14.91 1.12 -6.95
C GLY A 70 13.55 1.42 -6.32
N VAL A 71 12.58 1.85 -7.12
CA VAL A 71 11.20 2.04 -6.66
C VAL A 71 10.26 1.31 -7.63
N MET A 72 9.57 0.29 -7.12
CA MET A 72 8.55 -0.46 -7.85
C MET A 72 7.18 0.13 -7.55
N ALA A 73 6.47 0.63 -8.56
CA ALA A 73 5.16 1.24 -8.37
C ALA A 73 4.26 1.11 -9.59
N THR A 74 3.00 1.52 -9.41
CA THR A 74 2.05 1.69 -10.52
C THR A 74 2.28 3.02 -11.24
N PRO A 75 1.85 3.17 -12.50
CA PRO A 75 1.91 4.45 -13.22
C PRO A 75 1.29 5.61 -12.45
N ALA A 76 0.14 5.38 -11.82
CA ALA A 76 -0.57 6.39 -11.03
C ALA A 76 0.21 6.87 -9.80
N THR A 77 0.98 5.99 -9.16
CA THR A 77 1.84 6.36 -8.03
C THR A 77 2.95 7.32 -8.48
N PHE A 78 3.62 7.06 -9.60
CA PHE A 78 4.68 7.93 -10.12
C PHE A 78 4.14 9.27 -10.64
N ALA A 79 2.96 9.28 -11.27
CA ALA A 79 2.29 10.51 -11.68
C ALA A 79 1.83 11.37 -10.49
N GLY A 80 1.67 10.77 -9.30
CA GLY A 80 1.15 11.41 -8.11
C GLY A 80 2.07 12.52 -7.54
N LYS A 81 1.45 13.61 -7.06
CA LYS A 81 2.16 14.73 -6.40
C LYS A 81 2.92 14.27 -5.14
N LEU A 82 2.38 13.29 -4.42
CA LEU A 82 2.96 12.77 -3.19
C LEU A 82 4.32 12.11 -3.43
N PHE A 83 4.44 11.25 -4.46
CA PHE A 83 5.72 10.63 -4.81
C PHE A 83 6.77 11.68 -5.16
N ARG A 84 6.42 12.64 -6.03
CA ARG A 84 7.34 13.72 -6.42
C ARG A 84 7.79 14.56 -5.23
N ALA A 85 6.86 14.90 -4.33
CA ALA A 85 7.17 15.69 -3.13
C ALA A 85 8.06 14.91 -2.15
N THR A 86 7.82 13.59 -1.98
CA THR A 86 8.62 12.73 -1.09
C THR A 86 10.02 12.52 -1.68
N ALA A 87 10.12 12.26 -2.99
CA ALA A 87 11.39 12.15 -3.69
C ALA A 87 12.20 13.46 -3.60
N GLY A 88 11.59 14.60 -3.88
CA GLY A 88 12.25 15.90 -3.80
C GLY A 88 12.75 16.26 -2.39
N ARG A 89 12.03 15.85 -1.35
CA ARG A 89 12.42 16.12 0.05
C ARG A 89 13.48 15.18 0.60
N HIS A 90 13.50 13.92 0.16
CA HIS A 90 14.26 12.87 0.84
C HIS A 90 15.29 12.14 -0.03
N ALA A 91 15.28 12.35 -1.35
CA ALA A 91 16.23 11.71 -2.25
C ALA A 91 17.43 12.59 -2.61
N SER A 92 17.72 13.64 -1.83
CA SER A 92 18.93 14.45 -2.04
C SER A 92 20.18 13.58 -1.94
N GLY A 93 20.99 13.58 -3.01
CA GLY A 93 22.19 12.74 -3.11
C GLY A 93 21.92 11.24 -3.30
N VAL A 94 20.69 10.86 -3.66
CA VAL A 94 20.30 9.47 -3.99
C VAL A 94 19.68 9.44 -5.38
N THR A 95 20.10 8.50 -6.20
CA THR A 95 19.49 8.22 -7.51
C THR A 95 18.28 7.31 -7.31
N LEU A 96 17.10 7.74 -7.76
CA LEU A 96 15.91 6.90 -7.78
C LEU A 96 15.74 6.27 -9.17
N VAL A 97 15.78 4.94 -9.22
CA VAL A 97 15.46 4.16 -10.43
C VAL A 97 14.01 3.71 -10.33
N THR A 98 13.13 4.39 -11.06
CA THR A 98 11.70 4.13 -11.03
C THR A 98 11.33 3.01 -12.01
N GLN A 99 10.59 2.02 -11.54
CA GLN A 99 10.11 0.90 -12.34
C GLN A 99 8.60 0.77 -12.25
N VAL A 100 7.93 1.01 -13.38
CA VAL A 100 6.50 0.69 -13.52
C VAL A 100 6.35 -0.83 -13.65
N CYS A 101 5.51 -1.41 -12.80
CA CYS A 101 5.32 -2.87 -12.73
C CYS A 101 3.91 -3.25 -13.22
N ASP A 102 3.66 -3.03 -14.51
CA ASP A 102 2.37 -3.37 -15.12
C ASP A 102 2.09 -4.88 -15.03
N GLY A 103 0.86 -5.22 -14.66
CA GLY A 103 0.39 -6.60 -14.55
C GLY A 103 0.79 -7.31 -13.24
N LEU A 104 1.69 -6.75 -12.41
CA LEU A 104 2.11 -7.43 -11.17
C LEU A 104 1.00 -7.47 -10.12
N ALA A 105 0.20 -6.41 -10.00
CA ALA A 105 -0.93 -6.40 -9.09
C ALA A 105 -1.97 -7.48 -9.46
N GLU A 106 -2.25 -7.61 -10.75
CA GLU A 106 -3.16 -8.62 -11.29
C GLU A 106 -2.65 -10.05 -11.09
N GLN A 107 -1.32 -10.28 -11.16
CA GLN A 107 -0.72 -11.59 -10.83
C GLN A 107 -0.92 -11.93 -9.35
N VAL A 108 -0.70 -10.96 -8.46
CA VAL A 108 -0.97 -11.12 -7.03
C VAL A 108 -2.44 -11.43 -6.76
N GLU A 109 -3.36 -10.70 -7.39
CA GLU A 109 -4.81 -10.93 -7.28
C GLU A 109 -5.21 -12.36 -7.70
N ARG A 110 -4.60 -12.89 -8.75
CA ARG A 110 -4.78 -14.29 -9.17
C ARG A 110 -4.15 -15.30 -8.21
N GLY A 111 -3.32 -14.83 -7.29
CA GLY A 111 -2.56 -15.66 -6.36
C GLY A 111 -1.36 -16.35 -6.98
N ASP A 112 -0.89 -15.85 -8.10
CA ASP A 112 0.28 -16.37 -8.81
C ASP A 112 1.50 -15.47 -8.57
N THR A 113 2.26 -15.78 -7.53
CA THR A 113 3.48 -15.04 -7.18
C THR A 113 4.77 -15.83 -7.40
N ASP A 114 4.67 -17.14 -7.70
CA ASP A 114 5.80 -18.05 -7.74
C ASP A 114 5.94 -18.85 -9.05
N SER A 115 5.05 -18.63 -10.04
CA SER A 115 5.18 -19.31 -11.33
C SER A 115 6.39 -18.81 -12.11
N SER A 116 6.85 -19.60 -13.06
CA SER A 116 7.91 -19.19 -13.99
C SER A 116 7.54 -17.95 -14.81
N ALA A 117 6.25 -17.77 -15.12
CA ALA A 117 5.76 -16.58 -15.81
C ALA A 117 5.90 -15.34 -14.95
N THR A 118 5.55 -15.43 -13.67
CA THR A 118 5.71 -14.33 -12.70
C THR A 118 7.18 -14.05 -12.44
N GLU A 119 8.03 -15.09 -12.36
CA GLU A 119 9.48 -14.87 -12.22
C GLU A 119 10.06 -14.12 -13.42
N VAL A 120 9.70 -14.48 -14.64
CA VAL A 120 10.14 -13.76 -15.86
C VAL A 120 9.68 -12.29 -15.81
N MET A 121 8.43 -12.04 -15.38
CA MET A 121 7.91 -10.70 -15.21
C MET A 121 8.71 -9.92 -14.16
N LEU A 122 8.95 -10.49 -13.00
CA LEU A 122 9.70 -9.86 -11.91
C LEU A 122 11.14 -9.54 -12.30
N ARG A 123 11.81 -10.43 -13.04
CA ARG A 123 13.16 -10.18 -13.56
C ARG A 123 13.20 -8.93 -14.44
N ARG A 124 12.23 -8.74 -15.31
CA ARG A 124 12.13 -7.53 -16.16
C ARG A 124 12.03 -6.24 -15.35
N PHE A 125 11.46 -6.31 -14.14
CA PHE A 125 11.32 -5.15 -13.26
C PHE A 125 12.55 -4.95 -12.38
N VAL A 126 13.11 -6.02 -11.83
CA VAL A 126 14.17 -5.95 -10.82
C VAL A 126 15.55 -5.80 -11.47
N GLU A 127 15.87 -6.55 -12.53
CA GLU A 127 17.21 -6.56 -13.12
C GLU A 127 17.68 -5.18 -13.63
N PRO A 128 16.84 -4.32 -14.24
CA PRO A 128 17.28 -2.97 -14.61
C PRO A 128 17.69 -2.10 -13.42
N MET A 129 17.02 -2.26 -12.26
CA MET A 129 17.39 -1.54 -11.04
C MET A 129 18.73 -2.04 -10.49
N LEU A 130 18.97 -3.36 -10.53
CA LEU A 130 20.25 -3.95 -10.12
C LEU A 130 21.39 -3.51 -11.04
N ALA A 131 21.14 -3.50 -12.35
CA ALA A 131 22.12 -3.03 -13.34
C ALA A 131 22.48 -1.55 -13.16
N ALA A 132 21.56 -0.74 -12.65
CA ALA A 132 21.80 0.65 -12.27
C ALA A 132 22.54 0.79 -10.91
N GLY A 133 22.82 -0.32 -10.20
CA GLY A 133 23.53 -0.34 -8.93
C GLY A 133 22.64 -0.18 -7.69
N ALA A 134 21.32 -0.41 -7.79
CA ALA A 134 20.45 -0.34 -6.64
C ALA A 134 20.81 -1.43 -5.61
N ASP A 135 21.02 -1.02 -4.36
CA ASP A 135 21.19 -1.90 -3.20
C ASP A 135 19.95 -1.91 -2.28
N THR A 136 18.98 -1.10 -2.62
CA THR A 136 17.73 -0.95 -1.89
C THR A 136 16.58 -0.83 -2.88
N ILE A 137 15.51 -1.59 -2.70
CA ILE A 137 14.29 -1.56 -3.51
C ILE A 137 13.08 -1.27 -2.62
N VAL A 138 12.24 -0.33 -3.03
CA VAL A 138 11.02 0.06 -2.33
C VAL A 138 9.80 -0.51 -3.05
N LEU A 139 8.94 -1.22 -2.33
CA LEU A 139 7.65 -1.70 -2.82
C LEU A 139 6.58 -0.61 -2.59
N ALA A 140 6.30 0.19 -3.62
CA ALA A 140 5.37 1.30 -3.53
C ALA A 140 3.96 0.96 -4.06
N CYS A 141 3.55 -0.28 -3.89
CA CYS A 141 2.19 -0.78 -4.14
C CYS A 141 1.85 -1.83 -3.08
N THR A 142 0.62 -1.82 -2.59
CA THR A 142 0.15 -2.74 -1.53
C THR A 142 0.06 -4.20 -1.95
N HIS A 143 0.06 -4.48 -3.23
CA HIS A 143 0.08 -5.85 -3.75
C HIS A 143 1.49 -6.46 -3.76
N TYR A 144 2.52 -5.66 -3.96
CA TYR A 144 3.87 -6.17 -4.21
C TYR A 144 4.52 -6.90 -3.02
N PRO A 145 4.21 -6.59 -1.74
CA PRO A 145 4.69 -7.39 -0.61
C PRO A 145 4.30 -8.86 -0.66
N PHE A 146 3.21 -9.23 -1.33
CA PHE A 146 2.83 -10.63 -1.52
C PHE A 146 3.75 -11.40 -2.48
N ALA A 147 4.54 -10.69 -3.28
CA ALA A 147 5.60 -11.25 -4.11
C ALA A 147 7.01 -11.00 -3.52
N LEU A 148 7.12 -10.56 -2.25
CA LEU A 148 8.37 -10.16 -1.62
C LEU A 148 9.44 -11.24 -1.73
N ASP A 149 9.12 -12.50 -1.43
CA ASP A 149 10.08 -13.60 -1.47
C ASP A 149 10.65 -13.82 -2.87
N ALA A 150 9.80 -13.75 -3.91
CA ALA A 150 10.24 -13.86 -5.29
C ALA A 150 11.10 -12.66 -5.71
N ILE A 151 10.71 -11.45 -5.32
CA ILE A 151 11.48 -10.23 -5.58
C ILE A 151 12.85 -10.32 -4.87
N GLN A 152 12.88 -10.75 -3.61
CA GLN A 152 14.11 -10.87 -2.83
C GLN A 152 15.05 -11.95 -3.40
N ARG A 153 14.52 -13.09 -3.88
CA ARG A 153 15.33 -14.11 -4.55
C ARG A 153 16.04 -13.57 -5.81
N ILE A 154 15.32 -12.78 -6.61
CA ILE A 154 15.87 -12.15 -7.83
C ILE A 154 16.86 -11.04 -7.47
N ALA A 155 16.54 -10.21 -6.51
CA ALA A 155 17.39 -9.11 -6.06
C ALA A 155 18.69 -9.60 -5.39
N GLY A 156 18.64 -10.77 -4.77
CA GLY A 156 19.76 -11.37 -4.06
C GLY A 156 19.95 -10.83 -2.64
N PRO A 157 20.84 -11.48 -1.85
CA PRO A 157 20.95 -11.23 -0.41
C PRO A 157 21.61 -9.88 -0.05
N ARG A 158 22.22 -9.21 -1.01
CA ARG A 158 22.90 -7.93 -0.79
C ARG A 158 21.98 -6.73 -1.01
N VAL A 159 20.77 -6.95 -1.51
CA VAL A 159 19.77 -5.91 -1.77
C VAL A 159 18.72 -5.95 -0.67
N THR A 160 18.42 -4.81 -0.10
CA THR A 160 17.35 -4.67 0.88
C THR A 160 16.04 -4.33 0.14
N VAL A 161 15.03 -5.20 0.27
CA VAL A 161 13.69 -4.91 -0.24
C VAL A 161 12.81 -4.40 0.91
N ILE A 162 12.24 -3.21 0.74
CA ILE A 162 11.44 -2.52 1.78
C ILE A 162 9.96 -2.71 1.48
N ASP A 163 9.28 -3.42 2.40
CA ASP A 163 7.82 -3.41 2.54
C ASP A 163 7.42 -2.29 3.53
N PRO A 164 6.60 -1.31 3.12
CA PRO A 164 6.15 -0.25 4.02
C PRO A 164 5.09 -0.68 5.04
N ALA A 165 4.39 -1.81 4.83
CA ALA A 165 3.25 -2.21 5.67
C ALA A 165 3.58 -2.37 7.17
N PRO A 166 4.69 -3.00 7.58
CA PRO A 166 5.04 -3.08 9.01
C PRO A 166 5.28 -1.72 9.67
N ALA A 167 5.81 -0.75 8.92
CA ALA A 167 6.03 0.60 9.45
C ALA A 167 4.71 1.34 9.65
N ILE A 168 3.76 1.19 8.72
CA ILE A 168 2.41 1.77 8.85
C ILE A 168 1.65 1.13 10.02
N ALA A 169 1.76 -0.17 10.20
CA ALA A 169 1.13 -0.87 11.32
C ALA A 169 1.66 -0.36 12.68
N ARG A 170 2.98 -0.20 12.82
CA ARG A 170 3.57 0.41 14.03
C ARG A 170 3.08 1.83 14.25
N HIS A 171 3.10 2.66 13.20
CA HIS A 171 2.61 4.04 13.29
C HIS A 171 1.14 4.13 13.69
N LEU A 172 0.28 3.23 13.17
CA LEU A 172 -1.11 3.12 13.63
C LEU A 172 -1.17 2.81 15.13
N GLY A 173 -0.36 1.86 15.61
CA GLY A 173 -0.28 1.53 17.04
C GLY A 173 0.10 2.73 17.91
N ASP A 174 1.06 3.54 17.46
CA ASP A 174 1.50 4.77 18.16
C ASP A 174 0.37 5.83 18.18
N VAL A 175 -0.30 6.03 17.05
CA VAL A 175 -1.44 6.97 16.94
C VAL A 175 -2.60 6.54 17.82
N LEU A 176 -2.96 5.25 17.83
CA LEU A 176 -4.00 4.73 18.70
C LEU A 176 -3.63 4.89 20.19
N GLY A 177 -2.35 4.70 20.53
CA GLY A 177 -1.85 4.90 21.89
C GLY A 177 -1.92 6.37 22.33
N SER A 178 -1.37 7.27 21.54
CA SER A 178 -1.32 8.70 21.85
C SER A 178 -2.71 9.38 21.91
N ARG A 179 -3.67 8.86 21.14
CA ARG A 179 -5.06 9.33 21.16
C ARG A 179 -5.96 8.59 22.14
N GLN A 180 -5.43 7.64 22.93
CA GLN A 180 -6.19 6.80 23.87
C GLN A 180 -7.33 6.01 23.19
N LEU A 181 -7.11 5.57 21.95
CA LEU A 181 -8.08 4.85 21.14
C LEU A 181 -7.88 3.33 21.19
N ARG A 182 -6.85 2.82 21.88
CA ARG A 182 -6.62 1.38 22.02
C ARG A 182 -7.79 0.70 22.72
N ASN A 183 -8.11 -0.53 22.28
CA ASN A 183 -9.08 -1.35 22.99
C ASN A 183 -8.46 -1.88 24.28
N ALA A 184 -9.07 -1.57 25.41
CA ALA A 184 -8.62 -2.00 26.73
C ALA A 184 -9.28 -3.31 27.21
N SER A 185 -10.25 -3.85 26.45
CA SER A 185 -11.09 -4.97 26.92
C SER A 185 -10.38 -6.32 26.99
N GLY A 186 -9.18 -6.45 26.41
CA GLY A 186 -8.48 -7.75 26.31
C GLY A 186 -9.20 -8.80 25.45
N SER A 187 -10.33 -8.46 24.83
CA SER A 187 -11.06 -9.35 23.95
C SER A 187 -10.27 -9.62 22.66
N LEU A 188 -10.41 -10.83 22.13
CA LEU A 188 -9.84 -11.20 20.85
C LEU A 188 -10.39 -10.28 19.75
N ALA A 189 -9.52 -9.87 18.84
CA ALA A 189 -9.92 -9.08 17.68
C ALA A 189 -10.82 -9.91 16.76
N THR A 190 -11.88 -9.29 16.29
CA THR A 190 -12.70 -9.84 15.20
C THR A 190 -12.36 -9.14 13.90
N HIS A 191 -12.38 -9.88 12.80
CA HIS A 191 -12.08 -9.35 11.49
C HIS A 191 -13.34 -9.35 10.62
N ARG A 192 -13.57 -8.25 9.94
CA ARG A 192 -14.65 -8.08 8.98
C ARG A 192 -14.09 -7.56 7.67
N PHE A 193 -14.30 -8.31 6.61
CA PHE A 193 -13.82 -8.00 5.26
C PHE A 193 -15.00 -7.66 4.37
N LEU A 194 -14.95 -6.51 3.76
CA LEU A 194 -16.04 -6.00 2.92
C LEU A 194 -15.53 -5.68 1.53
N THR A 195 -16.31 -5.98 0.51
CA THR A 195 -15.94 -5.70 -0.87
C THR A 195 -17.14 -5.22 -1.69
N THR A 196 -16.88 -4.33 -2.64
CA THR A 196 -17.83 -3.99 -3.71
C THR A 196 -17.70 -4.90 -4.93
N GLY A 197 -16.69 -5.79 -4.91
CA GLY A 197 -16.46 -6.84 -5.91
C GLY A 197 -17.07 -8.19 -5.49
N ASP A 198 -16.47 -9.27 -5.97
CA ASP A 198 -16.89 -10.63 -5.63
C ASP A 198 -16.41 -11.07 -4.24
N PRO A 199 -17.30 -11.39 -3.30
CA PRO A 199 -16.92 -11.88 -1.97
C PRO A 199 -16.17 -13.21 -1.97
N ALA A 200 -16.38 -14.06 -2.97
CA ALA A 200 -15.67 -15.34 -3.06
C ALA A 200 -14.18 -15.11 -3.39
N SER A 201 -13.90 -14.19 -4.30
CA SER A 201 -12.54 -13.76 -4.63
C SER A 201 -11.85 -13.12 -3.43
N LEU A 202 -12.55 -12.24 -2.68
CA LEU A 202 -11.99 -11.65 -1.45
C LEU A 202 -11.69 -12.73 -0.40
N ARG A 203 -12.58 -13.70 -0.20
CA ARG A 203 -12.36 -14.83 0.73
C ARG A 203 -11.11 -15.61 0.38
N ALA A 204 -10.94 -15.94 -0.91
CA ALA A 204 -9.76 -16.67 -1.38
C ALA A 204 -8.47 -15.87 -1.13
N ALA A 205 -8.48 -14.56 -1.38
CA ALA A 205 -7.34 -13.68 -1.15
C ALA A 205 -7.00 -13.55 0.34
N VAL A 206 -7.99 -13.32 1.21
CA VAL A 206 -7.79 -13.20 2.66
C VAL A 206 -7.21 -14.50 3.24
N HIS A 207 -7.77 -15.65 2.85
CA HIS A 207 -7.25 -16.93 3.30
C HIS A 207 -5.81 -17.16 2.83
N ARG A 208 -5.53 -16.88 1.55
CA ARG A 208 -4.20 -17.11 0.95
C ARG A 208 -3.13 -16.20 1.54
N TRP A 209 -3.42 -14.92 1.67
CA TRP A 209 -2.41 -13.91 1.97
C TRP A 209 -2.33 -13.53 3.45
N CYS A 210 -3.44 -13.63 4.17
CA CYS A 210 -3.47 -13.21 5.57
C CYS A 210 -3.55 -14.40 6.53
N GLY A 211 -4.05 -15.56 6.10
CA GLY A 211 -4.23 -16.74 6.96
C GLY A 211 -5.18 -16.49 8.14
N ILE A 212 -6.07 -15.51 8.02
CA ILE A 212 -7.01 -15.14 9.09
C ILE A 212 -8.45 -15.40 8.66
N ASP A 213 -9.28 -15.79 9.62
CA ASP A 213 -10.72 -15.93 9.42
C ASP A 213 -11.45 -14.65 9.81
N GLY A 214 -12.62 -14.43 9.19
CA GLY A 214 -13.46 -13.30 9.48
C GLY A 214 -14.75 -13.31 8.69
N GLU A 215 -15.66 -12.43 9.07
CA GLU A 215 -16.89 -12.18 8.32
C GLU A 215 -16.56 -11.54 6.97
N ILE A 216 -17.07 -12.13 5.88
CA ILE A 216 -16.90 -11.56 4.54
C ILE A 216 -18.26 -11.17 3.98
N GLY A 217 -18.39 -9.90 3.63
CA GLY A 217 -19.61 -9.31 3.12
C GLY A 217 -19.43 -8.56 1.79
N ALA A 218 -20.51 -8.56 0.98
CA ALA A 218 -20.62 -7.70 -0.19
C ALA A 218 -21.23 -6.36 0.20
N LEU A 219 -20.72 -5.29 -0.39
CA LEU A 219 -21.31 -3.97 -0.34
C LEU A 219 -21.72 -3.55 -1.75
N ARG A 220 -22.76 -2.75 -1.86
CA ARG A 220 -23.09 -2.06 -3.11
C ARG A 220 -22.74 -0.59 -2.93
N TRP A 221 -22.00 -0.08 -3.88
CA TRP A 221 -21.79 1.36 -3.98
C TRP A 221 -23.05 1.98 -4.56
N THR A 222 -23.67 2.92 -3.85
CA THR A 222 -24.80 3.71 -4.33
C THR A 222 -24.35 5.14 -4.57
N GLU A 223 -24.99 5.86 -5.48
CA GLU A 223 -24.65 7.27 -5.74
C GLU A 223 -24.94 8.16 -4.53
N ASP A 224 -25.89 7.77 -3.68
CA ASP A 224 -26.23 8.46 -2.42
C ASP A 224 -25.13 8.36 -1.34
N ASP A 225 -24.20 7.42 -1.46
CA ASP A 225 -23.03 7.33 -0.55
C ASP A 225 -21.98 8.42 -0.83
N SER A 226 -22.28 9.34 -1.75
CA SER A 226 -21.40 10.44 -2.18
C SER A 226 -21.83 11.83 -1.69
N GLU A 227 -22.95 11.95 -0.96
CA GLU A 227 -23.37 13.14 -0.24
C GLU A 227 -23.07 12.97 1.26
#